data_0ef7a76471db4c0e042a8c5a6641bd86
#
_entry.id   0ef7a76471db4c0e042a8c5a6641bd86
#
_cell.length_a   1.000
_cell.length_b   1.000
_cell.length_c   1.000
_cell.angle_alpha   90.00
_cell.angle_beta   90.00
_cell.angle_gamma   90.00
#
_symmetry.space_group_name_H-M   'P 1'
#
loop_
_entity.id
_entity.type
_entity.pdbx_description
1 polymer ?
#
loop_
_entity_poly.entity_id
_entity_poly.type
_entity_poly.pdbx_seq_one_letter_code
_entity_poly.pdbx_strand_id
1 'polypeptide(L)'
;DGLIQTDVTIVAVTVDETGVITDCVIDAVQAKANFDSQGQLLTDLTVPVPSKNELGADYGMGSISGIGKEWNEQAQALADYVVGKTADEVLGIAVDEATKPAEADLASSVTISIGGFQNAIAEAVDRAQPLGAQAGDELRLVTSNSMAAGNAPEGAAGMVETNVNIAAVTMNGDAFTSCVIDAVQAQVSFDGQG
;
A
#
# COMPACT_ATOMS: atom_id res chain seq x y z
N ASP A 1 -5.20 -26.47 -6.43
CA ASP A 1 -5.49 -25.07 -6.80
C ASP A 1 -4.30 -24.21 -6.40
N GLY A 2 -3.80 -23.38 -7.32
CA GLY A 2 -2.68 -22.47 -7.11
C GLY A 2 -3.15 -21.04 -6.84
N LEU A 3 -2.36 -20.28 -6.04
CA LEU A 3 -2.56 -18.86 -5.81
C LEU A 3 -1.22 -18.14 -5.99
N ILE A 4 -1.20 -17.12 -6.84
CA ILE A 4 -0.13 -16.14 -6.89
C ILE A 4 -0.69 -14.84 -6.34
N GLN A 5 -0.02 -14.29 -5.34
CA GLN A 5 -0.39 -13.03 -4.71
C GLN A 5 0.77 -12.05 -4.76
N THR A 6 0.47 -10.81 -5.13
CA THR A 6 1.41 -9.69 -5.09
C THR A 6 0.84 -8.65 -4.13
N ASP A 7 1.63 -8.26 -3.14
CA ASP A 7 1.30 -7.20 -2.20
C ASP A 7 2.25 -6.01 -2.43
N VAL A 8 1.70 -4.82 -2.64
CA VAL A 8 2.45 -3.57 -2.82
C VAL A 8 2.01 -2.59 -1.75
N THR A 9 2.96 -2.17 -0.90
CA THR A 9 2.76 -1.10 0.09
C THR A 9 3.11 0.23 -0.54
N ILE A 10 2.26 1.22 -0.34
CA ILE A 10 2.39 2.55 -0.94
C ILE A 10 2.24 3.60 0.15
N VAL A 11 3.19 4.54 0.19
CA VAL A 11 3.18 5.66 1.12
C VAL A 11 3.50 6.94 0.37
N ALA A 12 2.76 7.99 0.66
CA ALA A 12 3.08 9.35 0.26
C ALA A 12 3.15 10.24 1.50
N VAL A 13 4.13 11.14 1.55
CA VAL A 13 4.29 12.11 2.63
C VAL A 13 4.54 13.50 2.09
N THR A 14 4.14 14.51 2.85
CA THR A 14 4.73 15.84 2.78
C THR A 14 5.53 16.11 4.05
N VAL A 15 6.64 16.83 3.91
CA VAL A 15 7.51 17.18 5.03
C VAL A 15 7.83 18.67 5.01
N ASP A 16 8.10 19.23 6.18
CA ASP A 16 8.61 20.59 6.30
C ASP A 16 10.12 20.66 6.06
N GLU A 17 10.69 21.86 6.14
CA GLU A 17 12.12 22.10 5.92
C GLU A 17 13.02 21.39 6.96
N THR A 18 12.47 20.93 8.06
CA THR A 18 13.19 20.21 9.12
C THR A 18 13.07 18.70 9.00
N GLY A 19 12.32 18.19 8.01
CA GLY A 19 12.08 16.77 7.81
C GLY A 19 10.96 16.20 8.70
N VAL A 20 10.12 17.07 9.27
CA VAL A 20 8.94 16.66 10.04
C VAL A 20 7.78 16.43 9.07
N ILE A 21 7.09 15.29 9.23
CA ILE A 21 5.94 14.90 8.42
C ILE A 21 4.78 15.87 8.67
N THR A 22 4.29 16.51 7.62
CA THR A 22 3.16 17.44 7.67
C THR A 22 1.85 16.79 7.20
N ASP A 23 1.94 15.78 6.33
CA ASP A 23 0.82 14.94 5.91
C ASP A 23 1.32 13.56 5.49
N CYS A 24 0.49 12.54 5.61
CA CYS A 24 0.82 11.16 5.25
C CYS A 24 -0.42 10.45 4.70
N VAL A 25 -0.26 9.72 3.60
CA VAL A 25 -1.28 8.81 3.07
C VAL A 25 -0.66 7.44 2.88
N ILE A 26 -1.34 6.42 3.40
CA ILE A 26 -0.94 5.01 3.32
C ILE A 26 -1.98 4.25 2.52
N ASP A 27 -1.53 3.46 1.55
CA ASP A 27 -2.38 2.54 0.80
C ASP A 27 -1.64 1.23 0.54
N ALA A 28 -2.35 0.22 0.05
CA ALA A 28 -1.76 -1.03 -0.40
C ALA A 28 -2.60 -1.66 -1.51
N VAL A 29 -1.94 -2.34 -2.43
CA VAL A 29 -2.58 -3.15 -3.46
C VAL A 29 -2.30 -4.61 -3.17
N GLN A 30 -3.34 -5.45 -3.18
CA GLN A 30 -3.23 -6.89 -3.06
C GLN A 30 -3.86 -7.55 -4.29
N ALA A 31 -3.02 -7.93 -5.24
CA ALA A 31 -3.42 -8.59 -6.47
C ALA A 31 -3.34 -10.11 -6.32
N LYS A 32 -4.39 -10.83 -6.73
CA LYS A 32 -4.48 -12.29 -6.61
C LYS A 32 -4.86 -12.93 -7.94
N ALA A 33 -4.05 -13.89 -8.38
CA ALA A 33 -4.36 -14.76 -9.51
C ALA A 33 -4.53 -16.20 -9.02
N ASN A 34 -5.70 -16.76 -9.22
CA ASN A 34 -6.05 -18.14 -8.84
C ASN A 34 -5.96 -19.04 -10.08
N PHE A 35 -5.46 -20.26 -9.87
CA PHE A 35 -5.31 -21.29 -10.89
C PHE A 35 -5.95 -22.58 -10.41
N ASP A 36 -6.47 -23.37 -11.35
CA ASP A 36 -6.92 -24.74 -11.06
C ASP A 36 -5.74 -25.72 -10.90
N SER A 37 -6.06 -26.98 -10.62
CA SER A 37 -5.06 -28.04 -10.47
C SER A 37 -4.31 -28.39 -11.77
N GLN A 38 -4.71 -27.83 -12.90
CA GLN A 38 -4.09 -27.99 -14.22
C GLN A 38 -3.31 -26.75 -14.67
N GLY A 39 -3.16 -25.73 -13.75
CA GLY A 39 -2.47 -24.48 -14.05
C GLY A 39 -3.25 -23.54 -14.99
N GLN A 40 -4.57 -23.74 -15.13
CA GLN A 40 -5.41 -22.83 -15.89
C GLN A 40 -5.86 -21.66 -15.02
N LEU A 41 -5.76 -20.44 -15.55
CA LEU A 41 -6.17 -19.24 -14.86
C LEU A 41 -7.68 -19.23 -14.62
N LEU A 42 -8.07 -18.99 -13.35
CA LEU A 42 -9.46 -18.86 -12.91
C LEU A 42 -9.87 -17.40 -12.68
N THR A 43 -8.90 -16.51 -12.41
CA THR A 43 -9.18 -15.10 -12.13
C THR A 43 -9.53 -14.35 -13.42
N ASP A 44 -10.62 -13.58 -13.39
CA ASP A 44 -10.97 -12.66 -14.48
C ASP A 44 -10.07 -11.40 -14.40
N LEU A 45 -9.12 -11.31 -15.32
CA LEU A 45 -8.18 -10.18 -15.38
C LEU A 45 -8.76 -8.91 -16.01
N THR A 46 -10.00 -8.94 -16.48
CA THR A 46 -10.71 -7.73 -17.00
C THR A 46 -11.28 -6.89 -15.86
N VAL A 47 -11.40 -7.47 -14.67
CA VAL A 47 -11.85 -6.76 -13.46
C VAL A 47 -10.69 -5.94 -12.90
N PRO A 48 -10.89 -4.64 -12.65
CA PRO A 48 -9.87 -3.81 -12.01
C PRO A 48 -9.42 -4.38 -10.67
N VAL A 49 -8.16 -4.19 -10.32
CA VAL A 49 -7.60 -4.52 -9.00
C VAL A 49 -7.64 -3.27 -8.12
N PRO A 50 -8.66 -3.09 -7.27
CA PRO A 50 -8.73 -1.92 -6.41
C PRO A 50 -7.65 -1.96 -5.33
N SER A 51 -7.23 -0.78 -4.85
CA SER A 51 -6.41 -0.67 -3.65
C SER A 51 -7.23 -1.00 -2.39
N LYS A 52 -6.57 -1.17 -1.24
CA LYS A 52 -7.26 -1.42 0.02
C LYS A 52 -8.07 -0.20 0.49
N ASN A 53 -7.62 1.01 0.19
CA ASN A 53 -8.40 2.21 0.47
C ASN A 53 -9.65 2.29 -0.41
N GLU A 54 -9.55 1.94 -1.70
CA GLU A 54 -10.69 1.88 -2.62
C GLU A 54 -11.71 0.79 -2.23
N LEU A 55 -11.23 -0.36 -1.72
CA LEU A 55 -12.10 -1.42 -1.20
C LEU A 55 -12.85 -0.99 0.04
N GLY A 56 -12.22 -0.22 0.93
CA GLY A 56 -12.85 0.17 2.19
C GLY A 56 -13.44 -1.02 2.95
N ALA A 57 -14.75 -0.99 3.19
CA ALA A 57 -15.47 -2.07 3.89
C ALA A 57 -15.51 -3.40 3.12
N ASP A 58 -15.39 -3.37 1.78
CA ASP A 58 -15.38 -4.58 0.94
C ASP A 58 -14.09 -5.40 1.12
N TYR A 59 -13.04 -4.81 1.72
CA TYR A 59 -11.86 -5.57 2.13
C TYR A 59 -12.17 -6.59 3.25
N GLY A 60 -13.17 -6.29 4.10
CA GLY A 60 -13.77 -7.21 5.05
C GLY A 60 -12.94 -7.47 6.31
N MET A 61 -11.95 -6.64 6.62
CA MET A 61 -11.13 -6.77 7.82
C MET A 61 -11.92 -6.45 9.09
N GLY A 62 -12.87 -5.52 9.04
CA GLY A 62 -13.62 -5.09 10.22
C GLY A 62 -14.32 -6.22 10.95
N SER A 63 -14.78 -7.24 10.22
CA SER A 63 -15.44 -8.42 10.78
C SER A 63 -14.51 -9.36 11.59
N ILE A 64 -13.19 -9.30 11.32
CA ILE A 64 -12.17 -10.17 11.94
C ILE A 64 -11.17 -9.39 12.79
N SER A 65 -11.16 -8.06 12.67
CA SER A 65 -10.33 -7.17 13.47
C SER A 65 -10.80 -7.16 14.92
N GLY A 66 -9.87 -7.33 15.88
CA GLY A 66 -10.18 -7.27 17.31
C GLY A 66 -10.73 -5.92 17.80
N ILE A 67 -10.60 -4.88 17.01
CA ILE A 67 -11.10 -3.50 17.28
C ILE A 67 -12.26 -3.11 16.36
N GLY A 68 -12.76 -4.02 15.51
CA GLY A 68 -13.88 -3.77 14.60
C GLY A 68 -13.62 -2.75 13.49
N LYS A 69 -12.35 -2.37 13.23
CA LYS A 69 -11.98 -1.40 12.20
C LYS A 69 -11.51 -2.08 10.93
N GLU A 70 -11.87 -1.48 9.80
CA GLU A 70 -11.38 -1.87 8.48
C GLU A 70 -9.90 -1.49 8.30
N TRP A 71 -9.28 -2.06 7.26
CA TRP A 71 -7.87 -1.84 6.98
C TRP A 71 -7.57 -0.35 6.70
N ASN A 72 -8.37 0.29 5.88
CA ASN A 72 -8.22 1.71 5.54
C ASN A 72 -8.39 2.63 6.74
N GLU A 73 -9.27 2.30 7.69
CA GLU A 73 -9.43 3.05 8.94
C GLU A 73 -8.18 2.92 9.84
N GLN A 74 -7.57 1.75 9.86
CA GLN A 74 -6.33 1.51 10.61
C GLN A 74 -5.11 2.15 9.93
N ALA A 75 -5.05 2.12 8.60
CA ALA A 75 -4.03 2.80 7.81
C ALA A 75 -4.10 4.33 8.00
N GLN A 76 -5.31 4.91 8.00
CA GLN A 76 -5.51 6.31 8.29
C GLN A 76 -5.09 6.67 9.71
N ALA A 77 -5.43 5.84 10.71
CA ALA A 77 -5.01 6.09 12.09
C ALA A 77 -3.49 6.05 12.26
N LEU A 78 -2.78 5.21 11.52
CA LEU A 78 -1.31 5.21 11.48
C LEU A 78 -0.78 6.46 10.77
N ALA A 79 -1.37 6.85 9.65
CA ALA A 79 -1.01 8.05 8.91
C ALA A 79 -1.16 9.31 9.77
N ASP A 80 -2.28 9.45 10.48
CA ASP A 80 -2.51 10.55 11.42
C ASP A 80 -1.49 10.55 12.58
N TYR A 81 -1.13 9.37 13.08
CA TYR A 81 -0.21 9.21 14.20
C TYR A 81 1.23 9.63 13.84
N VAL A 82 1.65 9.50 12.60
CA VAL A 82 3.02 9.87 12.17
C VAL A 82 3.16 11.34 11.80
N VAL A 83 2.06 12.07 11.60
CA VAL A 83 2.13 13.53 11.40
C VAL A 83 2.76 14.20 12.63
N GLY A 84 3.69 15.11 12.38
CA GLY A 84 4.50 15.79 13.41
C GLY A 84 5.73 15.01 13.88
N LYS A 85 6.03 13.86 13.28
CA LYS A 85 7.22 13.04 13.57
C LYS A 85 8.27 13.14 12.46
N THR A 86 9.50 12.87 12.82
CA THR A 86 10.62 12.66 11.90
C THR A 86 10.72 11.18 11.48
N ALA A 87 11.53 10.86 10.46
CA ALA A 87 11.82 9.48 10.05
C ALA A 87 12.31 8.60 11.20
N ASP A 88 13.25 9.11 12.02
CA ASP A 88 13.80 8.39 13.17
C ASP A 88 12.73 8.10 14.22
N GLU A 89 11.82 9.04 14.48
CA GLU A 89 10.72 8.86 15.44
C GLU A 89 9.70 7.82 14.92
N VAL A 90 9.45 7.77 13.61
CA VAL A 90 8.59 6.74 12.99
C VAL A 90 9.23 5.36 13.12
N LEU A 91 10.52 5.22 12.83
CA LEU A 91 11.26 3.97 13.03
C LEU A 91 11.33 3.55 14.49
N GLY A 92 11.29 4.51 15.41
CA GLY A 92 11.29 4.32 16.87
C GLY A 92 9.95 3.90 17.47
N ILE A 93 8.84 3.89 16.73
CA ILE A 93 7.54 3.43 17.23
C ILE A 93 7.66 1.97 17.65
N ALA A 94 7.38 1.69 18.93
CA ALA A 94 7.53 0.36 19.49
C ALA A 94 6.52 -0.62 18.89
N VAL A 95 7.01 -1.81 18.54
CA VAL A 95 6.19 -2.92 17.99
C VAL A 95 6.46 -4.21 18.75
N ASP A 96 5.51 -5.13 18.71
CA ASP A 96 5.64 -6.50 19.20
C ASP A 96 6.38 -7.41 18.22
N GLU A 97 6.51 -8.72 18.53
CA GLU A 97 7.15 -9.71 17.67
C GLU A 97 6.45 -9.89 16.30
N ALA A 98 5.16 -9.55 16.23
CA ALA A 98 4.37 -9.56 14.98
C ALA A 98 4.38 -8.20 14.25
N THR A 99 5.26 -7.29 14.67
CA THR A 99 5.38 -5.92 14.19
C THR A 99 4.10 -5.08 14.30
N LYS A 100 3.21 -5.43 15.26
CA LYS A 100 2.04 -4.62 15.60
C LYS A 100 2.41 -3.55 16.63
N PRO A 101 1.70 -2.40 16.66
CA PRO A 101 1.97 -1.37 17.66
C PRO A 101 1.93 -1.92 19.08
N ALA A 102 2.98 -1.64 19.88
CA ALA A 102 3.06 -2.00 21.29
C ALA A 102 2.62 -0.86 22.22
N GLU A 103 2.61 0.38 21.74
CA GLU A 103 2.14 1.54 22.49
C GLU A 103 0.62 1.58 22.57
N ALA A 104 0.06 1.73 23.78
CA ALA A 104 -1.37 1.61 24.04
C ALA A 104 -2.23 2.57 23.19
N ASP A 105 -1.76 3.79 22.99
CA ASP A 105 -2.48 4.82 22.23
C ASP A 105 -2.67 4.38 20.77
N LEU A 106 -1.59 3.97 20.10
CA LEU A 106 -1.66 3.50 18.72
C LEU A 106 -2.34 2.13 18.61
N ALA A 107 -2.05 1.20 19.51
CA ALA A 107 -2.64 -0.15 19.54
C ALA A 107 -4.16 -0.15 19.71
N SER A 108 -4.74 0.90 20.31
CA SER A 108 -6.20 1.07 20.41
C SER A 108 -6.88 1.31 19.06
N SER A 109 -6.14 1.79 18.07
CA SER A 109 -6.64 2.17 16.75
C SER A 109 -6.03 1.38 15.61
N VAL A 110 -4.89 0.72 15.81
CA VAL A 110 -4.12 -0.01 14.80
C VAL A 110 -3.68 -1.36 15.37
N THR A 111 -4.14 -2.44 14.75
CA THR A 111 -3.80 -3.83 15.10
C THR A 111 -3.14 -4.59 13.95
N ILE A 112 -2.99 -3.93 12.79
CA ILE A 112 -2.22 -4.46 11.66
C ILE A 112 -0.72 -4.38 11.96
N SER A 113 0.07 -5.22 11.27
CA SER A 113 1.53 -5.11 11.28
C SER A 113 1.96 -3.79 10.62
N ILE A 114 2.80 -3.01 11.32
CA ILE A 114 3.23 -1.69 10.85
C ILE A 114 4.72 -1.62 10.47
N GLY A 115 5.51 -2.67 10.71
CA GLY A 115 6.96 -2.62 10.46
C GLY A 115 7.33 -2.28 9.02
N GLY A 116 6.59 -2.81 8.04
CA GLY A 116 6.77 -2.45 6.63
C GLY A 116 6.41 -0.98 6.34
N PHE A 117 5.36 -0.46 7.00
CA PHE A 117 4.94 0.94 6.85
C PHE A 117 5.91 1.91 7.52
N GLN A 118 6.48 1.57 8.69
CA GLN A 118 7.51 2.39 9.33
C GLN A 118 8.70 2.62 8.38
N ASN A 119 9.19 1.56 7.76
CA ASN A 119 10.29 1.64 6.80
C ASN A 119 9.91 2.46 5.55
N ALA A 120 8.72 2.22 4.99
CA ALA A 120 8.26 2.93 3.81
C ALA A 120 8.05 4.43 4.07
N ILE A 121 7.50 4.80 5.24
CA ILE A 121 7.32 6.18 5.65
C ILE A 121 8.69 6.87 5.84
N ALA A 122 9.62 6.23 6.55
CA ALA A 122 10.95 6.80 6.77
C ALA A 122 11.68 7.02 5.44
N GLU A 123 11.62 6.05 4.52
CA GLU A 123 12.21 6.18 3.19
C GLU A 123 11.53 7.27 2.36
N ALA A 124 10.21 7.45 2.46
CA ALA A 124 9.49 8.53 1.80
C ALA A 124 9.91 9.91 2.31
N VAL A 125 10.14 10.05 3.64
CA VAL A 125 10.70 11.28 4.24
C VAL A 125 12.10 11.56 3.71
N ASP A 126 12.98 10.56 3.71
CA ASP A 126 14.37 10.71 3.27
C ASP A 126 14.49 11.08 1.77
N ARG A 127 13.52 10.67 0.97
CA ARG A 127 13.47 10.95 -0.48
C ARG A 127 12.66 12.19 -0.85
N ALA A 128 12.03 12.85 0.11
CA ALA A 128 11.22 14.03 -0.15
C ALA A 128 12.04 15.14 -0.83
N GLN A 129 11.43 15.81 -1.80
CA GLN A 129 12.06 16.86 -2.59
C GLN A 129 11.13 18.09 -2.66
N PRO A 130 11.68 19.31 -2.76
CA PRO A 130 10.89 20.54 -2.89
C PRO A 130 10.29 20.66 -4.29
N LEU A 131 9.17 19.97 -4.53
CA LEU A 131 8.51 19.92 -5.85
C LEU A 131 7.40 20.97 -6.02
N GLY A 132 7.17 21.81 -5.02
CA GLY A 132 6.19 22.90 -5.09
C GLY A 132 5.04 22.80 -4.08
N ALA A 133 4.93 21.72 -3.31
CA ALA A 133 3.97 21.63 -2.21
C ALA A 133 4.15 22.78 -1.21
N GLN A 134 3.04 23.31 -0.71
CA GLN A 134 3.00 24.41 0.24
C GLN A 134 2.28 23.96 1.52
N ALA A 135 2.57 24.65 2.61
CA ALA A 135 1.87 24.40 3.88
C ALA A 135 0.36 24.58 3.73
N GLY A 136 -0.40 23.55 4.12
CA GLY A 136 -1.86 23.52 4.02
C GLY A 136 -2.40 22.97 2.70
N ASP A 137 -1.55 22.56 1.77
CA ASP A 137 -1.98 21.79 0.60
C ASP A 137 -2.46 20.39 1.02
N GLU A 138 -3.50 19.89 0.37
CA GLU A 138 -4.02 18.54 0.59
C GLU A 138 -3.18 17.52 -0.18
N LEU A 139 -2.65 16.50 0.52
CA LEU A 139 -1.98 15.36 -0.09
C LEU A 139 -3.00 14.31 -0.53
N ARG A 140 -2.92 13.87 -1.78
CA ARG A 140 -3.72 12.78 -2.33
C ARG A 140 -2.85 11.72 -2.97
N LEU A 141 -3.23 10.45 -2.75
CA LEU A 141 -2.60 9.28 -3.34
C LEU A 141 -3.64 8.52 -4.17
N VAL A 142 -3.30 8.21 -5.41
CA VAL A 142 -4.18 7.46 -6.33
C VAL A 142 -3.37 6.34 -6.98
N THR A 143 -4.00 5.19 -7.16
CA THR A 143 -3.41 4.06 -7.88
C THR A 143 -4.25 3.68 -9.10
N SER A 144 -3.60 3.09 -10.10
CA SER A 144 -4.25 2.44 -11.23
C SER A 144 -3.57 1.11 -11.48
N ASN A 145 -4.30 0.02 -11.23
CA ASN A 145 -3.71 -1.30 -11.09
C ASN A 145 -4.27 -2.25 -12.14
N SER A 146 -3.42 -3.14 -12.64
CA SER A 146 -3.82 -4.19 -13.58
C SER A 146 -3.00 -5.46 -13.38
N MET A 147 -3.55 -6.58 -13.83
CA MET A 147 -2.83 -7.84 -13.94
C MET A 147 -2.86 -8.37 -15.36
N ALA A 148 -1.80 -9.07 -15.74
CA ALA A 148 -1.74 -9.93 -16.89
C ALA A 148 -1.28 -11.32 -16.46
N ALA A 149 -1.80 -12.37 -17.08
CA ALA A 149 -1.37 -13.74 -16.80
C ALA A 149 -1.42 -14.59 -18.07
N GLY A 150 -0.49 -15.53 -18.15
CA GLY A 150 -0.47 -16.61 -19.14
C GLY A 150 -0.55 -17.95 -18.45
N ASN A 151 -1.32 -18.89 -19.04
CA ASN A 151 -1.36 -20.27 -18.57
C ASN A 151 0.02 -20.91 -18.70
N ALA A 152 0.31 -21.91 -17.85
CA ALA A 152 1.46 -22.80 -17.99
C ALA A 152 1.05 -24.04 -18.81
N PRO A 153 1.09 -24.02 -20.16
CA PRO A 153 0.81 -25.21 -20.95
C PRO A 153 1.84 -26.29 -20.63
N GLU A 154 1.49 -27.56 -20.87
CA GLU A 154 2.37 -28.69 -20.57
C GLU A 154 3.78 -28.46 -21.13
N GLY A 155 4.78 -28.42 -20.26
CA GLY A 155 6.20 -28.20 -20.60
C GLY A 155 6.62 -26.75 -20.82
N ALA A 156 5.76 -25.75 -20.53
CA ALA A 156 6.08 -24.33 -20.56
C ALA A 156 5.83 -23.68 -19.20
N ALA A 157 6.48 -22.53 -18.96
CA ALA A 157 6.19 -21.70 -17.79
C ALA A 157 5.00 -20.79 -18.04
N GLY A 158 4.15 -20.66 -17.04
CA GLY A 158 3.17 -19.58 -16.95
C GLY A 158 3.80 -18.34 -16.30
N MET A 159 3.11 -17.20 -16.39
CA MET A 159 3.54 -15.96 -15.79
C MET A 159 2.33 -15.17 -15.28
N VAL A 160 2.48 -14.54 -14.14
CA VAL A 160 1.59 -13.48 -13.66
C VAL A 160 2.38 -12.21 -13.53
N GLU A 161 1.87 -11.15 -14.12
CA GLU A 161 2.40 -9.80 -14.00
C GLU A 161 1.36 -8.91 -13.30
N THR A 162 1.80 -8.15 -12.31
CA THR A 162 1.00 -7.13 -11.64
C THR A 162 1.65 -5.78 -11.89
N ASN A 163 0.87 -4.84 -12.40
CA ASN A 163 1.29 -3.45 -12.63
C ASN A 163 0.51 -2.54 -11.70
N VAL A 164 1.23 -1.70 -10.95
CA VAL A 164 0.68 -0.70 -10.06
C VAL A 164 1.26 0.66 -10.46
N ASN A 165 0.44 1.54 -11.03
CA ASN A 165 0.81 2.92 -11.29
C ASN A 165 0.35 3.78 -10.12
N ILE A 166 1.19 4.69 -9.68
CA ILE A 166 1.03 5.48 -8.46
C ILE A 166 1.16 6.94 -8.82
N ALA A 167 0.22 7.76 -8.36
CA ALA A 167 0.34 9.21 -8.42
C ALA A 167 0.09 9.80 -7.02
N ALA A 168 1.09 10.50 -6.48
CA ALA A 168 0.97 11.31 -5.28
C ALA A 168 0.95 12.78 -5.69
N VAL A 169 -0.08 13.50 -5.30
CA VAL A 169 -0.26 14.91 -5.67
C VAL A 169 -0.57 15.75 -4.45
N THR A 170 -0.07 16.99 -4.44
CA THR A 170 -0.56 18.00 -3.49
C THR A 170 -1.43 19.00 -4.22
N MET A 171 -2.47 19.47 -3.56
CA MET A 171 -3.47 20.37 -4.15
C MET A 171 -3.80 21.54 -3.22
N ASN A 172 -3.96 22.70 -3.83
CA ASN A 172 -4.54 23.89 -3.20
C ASN A 172 -5.88 24.19 -3.89
N GLY A 173 -6.97 23.81 -3.24
CA GLY A 173 -8.27 23.78 -3.90
C GLY A 173 -8.23 22.84 -5.12
N ASP A 174 -8.52 23.37 -6.30
CA ASP A 174 -8.52 22.62 -7.58
C ASP A 174 -7.16 22.66 -8.32
N ALA A 175 -6.15 23.34 -7.78
CA ALA A 175 -4.85 23.48 -8.43
C ALA A 175 -3.84 22.46 -7.90
N PHE A 176 -3.16 21.76 -8.81
CA PHE A 176 -1.99 20.94 -8.45
C PHE A 176 -0.82 21.85 -8.08
N THR A 177 -0.19 21.56 -6.94
CA THR A 177 1.01 22.25 -6.46
C THR A 177 2.25 21.38 -6.59
N SER A 178 2.12 20.06 -6.45
CA SER A 178 3.18 19.10 -6.80
C SER A 178 2.59 17.78 -7.32
N CYS A 179 3.41 16.99 -8.00
CA CYS A 179 3.04 15.66 -8.46
C CYS A 179 4.27 14.76 -8.52
N VAL A 180 4.15 13.55 -7.97
CA VAL A 180 5.11 12.46 -8.13
C VAL A 180 4.39 11.29 -8.77
N ILE A 181 4.97 10.68 -9.80
CA ILE A 181 4.45 9.50 -10.47
C ILE A 181 5.50 8.39 -10.36
N ASP A 182 5.07 7.21 -9.97
CA ASP A 182 5.91 6.01 -9.92
C ASP A 182 5.11 4.79 -10.40
N ALA A 183 5.81 3.70 -10.68
CA ALA A 183 5.19 2.45 -11.08
C ALA A 183 5.95 1.24 -10.55
N VAL A 184 5.21 0.25 -10.11
CA VAL A 184 5.72 -1.07 -9.72
C VAL A 184 5.22 -2.10 -10.71
N GLN A 185 6.15 -2.93 -11.24
CA GLN A 185 5.83 -4.10 -12.03
C GLN A 185 6.43 -5.32 -11.34
N ALA A 186 5.56 -6.23 -10.88
CA ALA A 186 5.96 -7.49 -10.29
C ALA A 186 5.62 -8.64 -11.24
N GLN A 187 6.58 -9.53 -11.47
CA GLN A 187 6.40 -10.72 -12.32
C GLN A 187 6.73 -11.98 -11.53
N VAL A 188 5.84 -12.96 -11.59
CA VAL A 188 6.02 -14.30 -11.01
C VAL A 188 5.85 -15.33 -12.13
N SER A 189 6.90 -16.12 -12.36
CA SER A 189 6.85 -17.25 -13.28
C SER A 189 6.62 -18.54 -12.50
N PHE A 190 5.83 -19.44 -13.03
CA PHE A 190 5.50 -20.73 -12.44
C PHE A 190 5.51 -21.83 -13.50
N ASP A 191 5.81 -23.04 -13.11
CA ASP A 191 5.71 -24.22 -14.01
C ASP A 191 4.37 -24.94 -13.82
N GLY A 192 4.08 -25.91 -14.69
CA GLY A 192 2.83 -26.68 -14.66
C GLY A 192 2.71 -27.66 -13.47
N GLN A 193 3.66 -27.62 -12.52
CA GLN A 193 3.63 -28.44 -11.30
C GLN A 193 3.32 -27.61 -10.04
N GLY A 194 3.17 -26.29 -10.16
CA GLY A 194 2.73 -25.34 -9.12
C GLY A 194 3.85 -24.67 -8.38
#